data_3d5f1503142d07a1838622e9afba8207
#
_entry.id   3d5f1503142d07a1838622e9afba8207
#
_cell.length_a   1.000
_cell.length_b   1.000
_cell.length_c   1.000
_cell.angle_alpha   90.00
_cell.angle_beta   90.00
_cell.angle_gamma   90.00
#
_symmetry.space_group_name_H-M   'P 1'
#
loop_
_entity.id
_entity.type
_entity.pdbx_description
1 polymer ?
#
loop_
_entity_poly.entity_id
_entity_poly.type
_entity_poly.pdbx_seq_one_letter_code
_entity_poly.pdbx_strand_id
1 'polypeptide(L)'
;MNVIETDYLIVGAGAAGMAFADALVAACDADVVLVERRDRTGGHWNDSYPFVRIHHASASYGVNSRSLGTDSIDQIGPNAGFYQRASGVEVCAYFQQVLDEVLLPSGRVRFFGMSDYTGNWTDEHTFSSRLTGAETTVRVRRKIVDTT
;
A
#
# COMPACT_ATOMS: atom_id res chain seq x y z
N MET A 1 18.06 -12.68 16.34
CA MET A 1 16.65 -12.53 16.01
C MET A 1 16.28 -11.06 16.15
N ASN A 2 15.71 -10.50 15.10
CA ASN A 2 15.32 -9.10 15.11
C ASN A 2 13.88 -8.99 15.66
N VAL A 3 13.65 -8.09 16.65
CA VAL A 3 12.32 -7.87 17.24
C VAL A 3 11.98 -6.40 17.10
N ILE A 4 10.80 -6.11 16.55
CA ILE A 4 10.29 -4.75 16.42
C ILE A 4 8.91 -4.64 17.08
N GLU A 5 8.57 -3.45 17.55
CA GLU A 5 7.27 -3.17 18.16
C GLU A 5 6.50 -2.16 17.30
N THR A 6 5.18 -2.31 17.27
CA THR A 6 4.29 -1.43 16.52
C THR A 6 2.87 -1.47 17.11
N ASP A 7 2.06 -0.47 16.81
CA ASP A 7 0.63 -0.50 17.15
C ASP A 7 -0.15 -1.36 16.16
N TYR A 8 0.12 -1.19 14.88
CA TYR A 8 -0.53 -1.94 13.81
C TYR A 8 0.50 -2.62 12.90
N LEU A 9 0.22 -3.88 12.59
CA LEU A 9 0.91 -4.61 11.53
C LEU A 9 -0.05 -4.78 10.36
N ILE A 10 0.27 -4.18 9.21
CA ILE A 10 -0.50 -4.30 7.97
C ILE A 10 0.27 -5.23 7.03
N VAL A 11 -0.38 -6.28 6.58
CA VAL A 11 0.16 -7.23 5.61
C VAL A 11 -0.47 -6.97 4.25
N GLY A 12 0.35 -6.57 3.30
CA GLY A 12 -0.05 -6.16 1.95
C GLY A 12 -0.03 -4.64 1.76
N ALA A 13 0.67 -4.17 0.73
CA ALA A 13 0.74 -2.77 0.33
C ALA A 13 0.05 -2.52 -1.02
N GLY A 14 -1.03 -3.23 -1.28
CA GLY A 14 -1.98 -2.94 -2.33
C GLY A 14 -2.92 -1.79 -1.95
N ALA A 15 -3.97 -1.56 -2.73
CA ALA A 15 -4.91 -0.46 -2.52
C ALA A 15 -5.50 -0.44 -1.09
N ALA A 16 -5.93 -1.59 -0.58
CA ALA A 16 -6.54 -1.69 0.75
C ALA A 16 -5.55 -1.37 1.88
N GLY A 17 -4.35 -1.97 1.84
CA GLY A 17 -3.31 -1.73 2.84
C GLY A 17 -2.83 -0.29 2.86
N MET A 18 -2.64 0.29 1.69
CA MET A 18 -2.23 1.68 1.54
C MET A 18 -3.31 2.65 2.03
N ALA A 19 -4.59 2.40 1.71
CA ALA A 19 -5.70 3.23 2.18
C ALA A 19 -5.87 3.15 3.71
N PHE A 20 -5.70 1.97 4.29
CA PHE A 20 -5.77 1.79 5.74
C PHE A 20 -4.61 2.53 6.44
N ALA A 21 -3.38 2.40 5.94
CA ALA A 21 -2.22 3.09 6.49
C ALA A 21 -2.37 4.62 6.40
N ASP A 22 -2.85 5.12 5.26
CA ASP A 22 -3.13 6.55 5.06
C ASP A 22 -4.15 7.09 6.07
N ALA A 23 -5.25 6.37 6.26
CA ALA A 23 -6.29 6.74 7.22
C ALA A 23 -5.77 6.72 8.66
N LEU A 24 -4.95 5.74 9.05
CA LEU A 24 -4.33 5.69 10.37
C LEU A 24 -3.41 6.87 10.63
N VAL A 25 -2.53 7.19 9.68
CA VAL A 25 -1.59 8.31 9.81
C VAL A 25 -2.32 9.64 9.96
N ALA A 26 -3.46 9.81 9.28
CA ALA A 26 -4.28 11.01 9.37
C ALA A 26 -5.08 11.10 10.68
N ALA A 27 -5.54 9.96 11.20
CA ALA A 27 -6.51 9.93 12.30
C ALA A 27 -5.88 9.83 13.69
N CYS A 28 -4.68 9.28 13.83
CA CYS A 28 -4.05 9.04 15.13
C CYS A 28 -2.52 8.99 15.06
N ASP A 29 -1.88 8.89 16.22
CA ASP A 29 -0.41 8.83 16.36
C ASP A 29 0.13 7.39 16.40
N ALA A 30 -0.60 6.42 15.88
CA ALA A 30 -0.21 5.02 15.91
C ALA A 30 1.03 4.73 15.06
N ASP A 31 1.89 3.86 15.57
CA ASP A 31 2.99 3.28 14.81
C ASP A 31 2.51 2.15 13.91
N VAL A 32 3.02 2.09 12.70
CA VAL A 32 2.62 1.12 11.68
C VAL A 32 3.82 0.40 11.10
N VAL A 33 3.75 -0.91 11.04
CA VAL A 33 4.63 -1.74 10.21
C VAL A 33 3.81 -2.24 9.02
N LEU A 34 4.30 -1.97 7.83
CA LEU A 34 3.70 -2.37 6.57
C LEU A 34 4.62 -3.39 5.88
N VAL A 35 4.15 -4.62 5.72
CA VAL A 35 4.91 -5.72 5.12
C VAL A 35 4.35 -6.03 3.74
N GLU A 36 5.22 -6.07 2.73
CA GLU A 36 4.84 -6.34 1.35
C GLU A 36 5.77 -7.36 0.71
N ARG A 37 5.21 -8.37 0.09
CA ARG A 37 5.99 -9.42 -0.60
C ARG A 37 6.69 -8.95 -1.87
N ARG A 38 6.16 -7.92 -2.53
CA ARG A 38 6.79 -7.28 -3.69
C ARG A 38 7.81 -6.25 -3.25
N ASP A 39 8.61 -5.79 -4.18
CA ASP A 39 9.60 -4.73 -3.95
C ASP A 39 8.97 -3.34 -3.76
N ARG A 40 7.69 -3.19 -4.11
CA ARG A 40 6.98 -1.91 -4.16
C ARG A 40 5.50 -2.04 -3.81
N THR A 41 4.87 -0.90 -3.62
CA THR A 41 3.42 -0.75 -3.43
C THR A 41 2.64 -0.99 -4.72
N GLY A 42 1.31 -1.06 -4.62
CA GLY A 42 0.42 -1.19 -5.78
C GLY A 42 -0.24 -2.56 -5.92
N GLY A 43 0.16 -3.55 -5.14
CA GLY A 43 -0.47 -4.87 -5.12
C GLY A 43 -0.53 -5.53 -6.50
N HIS A 44 -1.69 -6.08 -6.85
CA HIS A 44 -1.90 -6.77 -8.13
C HIS A 44 -1.77 -5.86 -9.37
N TRP A 45 -1.82 -4.54 -9.22
CA TRP A 45 -1.58 -3.62 -10.32
C TRP A 45 -0.17 -3.76 -10.91
N ASN A 46 0.79 -4.24 -10.12
CA ASN A 46 2.14 -4.54 -10.60
C ASN A 46 2.16 -5.69 -11.65
N ASP A 47 1.16 -6.55 -11.61
CA ASP A 47 1.03 -7.71 -12.52
C ASP A 47 -0.01 -7.47 -13.62
N SER A 48 -0.58 -6.28 -13.72
CA SER A 48 -1.58 -5.94 -14.73
C SER A 48 -0.99 -5.85 -16.14
N TYR A 49 -1.81 -6.17 -17.14
CA TYR A 49 -1.40 -5.98 -18.53
C TYR A 49 -1.18 -4.50 -18.86
N PRO A 50 -0.28 -4.16 -19.80
CA PRO A 50 0.05 -2.76 -20.11
C PRO A 50 -1.15 -1.90 -20.56
N PHE A 51 -2.19 -2.52 -21.12
CA PHE A 51 -3.39 -1.82 -21.63
C PHE A 51 -4.49 -1.67 -20.56
N VAL A 52 -4.34 -2.23 -19.38
CA VAL A 52 -5.38 -2.20 -18.33
C VAL A 52 -5.47 -0.81 -17.71
N ARG A 53 -6.70 -0.35 -17.53
CA ARG A 53 -7.03 0.90 -16.82
C ARG A 53 -8.09 0.61 -15.77
N ILE A 54 -8.20 1.46 -14.76
CA ILE A 54 -9.30 1.38 -13.80
C ILE A 54 -10.64 1.64 -14.50
N HIS A 55 -11.71 1.07 -13.94
CA HIS A 55 -13.06 1.21 -14.53
C HIS A 55 -13.75 2.52 -14.14
N HIS A 56 -13.32 3.13 -13.04
CA HIS A 56 -13.88 4.36 -12.51
C HIS A 56 -13.05 5.58 -12.90
N ALA A 57 -13.60 6.78 -12.66
CA ALA A 57 -12.82 8.00 -12.74
C ALA A 57 -11.61 7.91 -11.78
N SER A 58 -10.44 8.36 -12.23
CA SER A 58 -9.20 8.29 -11.46
C SER A 58 -9.35 8.91 -10.07
N ALA A 59 -9.97 10.08 -9.99
CA ALA A 59 -10.12 10.82 -8.74
C ALA A 59 -10.99 10.12 -7.68
N SER A 60 -11.78 9.11 -8.05
CA SER A 60 -12.58 8.32 -7.11
C SER A 60 -11.88 7.07 -6.59
N TYR A 61 -10.62 6.85 -6.98
CA TYR A 61 -9.82 5.70 -6.58
C TYR A 61 -8.60 6.15 -5.80
N GLY A 62 -8.22 5.39 -4.77
CA GLY A 62 -6.98 5.60 -4.04
C GLY A 62 -7.20 5.90 -2.56
N VAL A 63 -6.31 6.71 -1.99
CA VAL A 63 -6.31 7.07 -0.56
C VAL A 63 -6.87 8.49 -0.34
N ASN A 64 -7.24 8.81 0.90
CA ASN A 64 -7.89 10.09 1.21
C ASN A 64 -6.94 11.30 1.15
N SER A 65 -5.67 11.14 1.51
CA SER A 65 -4.70 12.24 1.57
C SER A 65 -4.29 12.81 0.22
N ARG A 66 -4.46 12.02 -0.86
CA ARG A 66 -3.98 12.37 -2.20
C ARG A 66 -4.90 11.77 -3.27
N SER A 67 -5.31 12.57 -4.23
CA SER A 67 -6.08 12.10 -5.38
C SER A 67 -5.21 11.39 -6.41
N LEU A 68 -5.75 10.33 -7.02
CA LEU A 68 -5.18 9.72 -8.22
C LEU A 68 -5.66 10.49 -9.45
N GLY A 69 -4.73 11.16 -10.15
CA GLY A 69 -5.08 11.92 -11.35
C GLY A 69 -5.99 13.13 -11.07
N THR A 70 -6.79 13.47 -12.05
CA THR A 70 -7.67 14.64 -12.03
C THR A 70 -9.10 14.28 -12.45
N ASP A 71 -10.05 15.18 -12.20
CA ASP A 71 -11.44 15.07 -12.70
C ASP A 71 -11.60 15.57 -14.15
N SER A 72 -10.52 15.55 -14.94
CA SER A 72 -10.58 15.94 -16.34
C SER A 72 -11.35 14.93 -17.20
N ILE A 73 -12.00 15.44 -18.23
CA ILE A 73 -12.70 14.63 -19.24
C ILE A 73 -11.77 14.50 -20.45
N ASP A 74 -11.58 13.27 -20.90
CA ASP A 74 -10.78 13.02 -22.10
C ASP A 74 -11.46 13.60 -23.35
N GLN A 75 -10.69 14.31 -24.16
CA GLN A 75 -11.18 14.98 -25.35
C GLN A 75 -10.98 14.15 -26.63
N ILE A 76 -10.06 13.19 -26.59
CA ILE A 76 -9.68 12.37 -27.72
C ILE A 76 -9.52 10.90 -27.31
N GLY A 77 -9.51 10.00 -28.28
CA GLY A 77 -9.28 8.57 -28.06
C GLY A 77 -10.54 7.81 -27.63
N PRO A 78 -10.38 6.53 -27.26
CA PRO A 78 -11.52 5.64 -26.95
C PRO A 78 -12.33 6.06 -25.72
N ASN A 79 -11.75 6.87 -24.82
CA ASN A 79 -12.40 7.36 -23.59
C ASN A 79 -12.94 8.79 -23.74
N ALA A 80 -12.95 9.36 -24.96
CA ALA A 80 -13.42 10.73 -25.17
C ALA A 80 -14.85 10.93 -24.64
N GLY A 81 -15.06 12.04 -23.93
CA GLY A 81 -16.34 12.38 -23.30
C GLY A 81 -16.55 11.78 -21.90
N PHE A 82 -15.63 10.97 -21.41
CA PHE A 82 -15.67 10.39 -20.07
C PHE A 82 -14.50 10.88 -19.21
N TYR A 83 -14.66 10.75 -17.89
CA TYR A 83 -13.57 11.07 -16.95
C TYR A 83 -12.34 10.21 -17.19
N GLN A 84 -11.17 10.81 -17.00
CA GLN A 84 -9.87 10.15 -17.07
C GLN A 84 -9.85 8.88 -16.21
N ARG A 85 -9.26 7.83 -16.75
CA ARG A 85 -9.05 6.54 -16.09
C ARG A 85 -7.56 6.19 -16.09
N ALA A 86 -6.97 6.06 -14.89
CA ALA A 86 -5.57 5.76 -14.74
C ALA A 86 -5.20 4.36 -15.28
N SER A 87 -4.02 4.28 -15.86
CA SER A 87 -3.38 3.01 -16.23
C SER A 87 -2.81 2.31 -14.99
N GLY A 88 -2.47 1.02 -15.13
CA GLY A 88 -1.81 0.28 -14.06
C GLY A 88 -0.48 0.90 -13.62
N VAL A 89 0.30 1.44 -14.56
CA VAL A 89 1.55 2.14 -14.24
C VAL A 89 1.30 3.40 -13.41
N GLU A 90 0.29 4.18 -13.77
CA GLU A 90 -0.08 5.38 -13.02
C GLU A 90 -0.58 5.03 -11.61
N VAL A 91 -1.35 3.95 -11.46
CA VAL A 91 -1.80 3.48 -10.15
C VAL A 91 -0.61 3.06 -9.27
N CYS A 92 0.33 2.29 -9.81
CA CYS A 92 1.52 1.88 -9.06
C CYS A 92 2.39 3.07 -8.66
N ALA A 93 2.63 4.00 -9.58
CA ALA A 93 3.38 5.23 -9.30
C ALA A 93 2.69 6.08 -8.22
N TYR A 94 1.37 6.18 -8.28
CA TYR A 94 0.57 6.88 -7.28
C TYR A 94 0.74 6.29 -5.87
N PHE A 95 0.60 4.98 -5.70
CA PHE A 95 0.79 4.36 -4.39
C PHE A 95 2.23 4.49 -3.88
N GLN A 96 3.20 4.44 -4.77
CA GLN A 96 4.60 4.69 -4.38
C GLN A 96 4.80 6.12 -3.89
N GLN A 97 4.18 7.11 -4.54
CA GLN A 97 4.21 8.50 -4.06
C GLN A 97 3.52 8.64 -2.69
N VAL A 98 2.42 7.96 -2.45
CA VAL A 98 1.77 7.95 -1.13
C VAL A 98 2.71 7.40 -0.06
N LEU A 99 3.41 6.31 -0.34
CA LEU A 99 4.41 5.77 0.58
C LEU A 99 5.54 6.79 0.85
N ASP A 100 6.13 7.32 -0.22
CA ASP A 100 7.34 8.13 -0.13
C ASP A 100 7.08 9.56 0.40
N GLU A 101 5.92 10.13 0.11
CA GLU A 101 5.62 11.53 0.41
C GLU A 101 4.62 11.73 1.55
N VAL A 102 3.87 10.71 1.94
CA VAL A 102 2.88 10.78 3.02
C VAL A 102 3.23 9.85 4.18
N LEU A 103 3.37 8.53 3.92
CA LEU A 103 3.49 7.54 4.99
C LEU A 103 4.87 7.58 5.65
N LEU A 104 5.95 7.43 4.89
CA LEU A 104 7.31 7.44 5.45
C LEU A 104 7.67 8.77 6.11
N PRO A 105 7.36 9.95 5.53
CA PRO A 105 7.65 11.23 6.17
C PRO A 105 6.91 11.48 7.48
N SER A 106 5.82 10.75 7.77
CA SER A 106 5.15 10.82 9.08
C SER A 106 6.05 10.40 10.24
N GLY A 107 7.11 9.62 9.96
CA GLY A 107 8.00 9.04 10.96
C GLY A 107 7.40 7.88 11.75
N ARG A 108 6.15 7.49 11.47
CA ARG A 108 5.40 6.46 12.18
C ARG A 108 5.18 5.19 11.36
N VAL A 109 5.49 5.20 10.07
CA VAL A 109 5.35 4.05 9.18
C VAL A 109 6.72 3.49 8.81
N ARG A 110 6.89 2.19 9.02
CA ARG A 110 8.06 1.43 8.55
C ARG A 110 7.60 0.46 7.48
N PHE A 111 8.21 0.54 6.31
CA PHE A 111 7.89 -0.32 5.16
C PHE A 111 8.94 -1.41 4.99
N PHE A 112 8.48 -2.66 4.85
CA PHE A 112 9.30 -3.82 4.59
C PHE A 112 8.84 -4.49 3.29
N GLY A 113 9.42 -4.08 2.18
CA GLY A 113 9.24 -4.72 0.89
C GLY A 113 10.07 -5.99 0.77
N MET A 114 9.80 -6.81 -0.24
CA MET A 114 10.43 -8.12 -0.45
C MET A 114 10.40 -8.99 0.81
N SER A 115 9.27 -8.97 1.51
CA SER A 115 9.10 -9.67 2.79
C SER A 115 7.78 -10.43 2.82
N ASP A 116 7.87 -11.71 3.16
CA ASP A 116 6.71 -12.57 3.32
C ASP A 116 6.29 -12.64 4.80
N TYR A 117 5.01 -12.44 5.07
CA TYR A 117 4.46 -12.71 6.39
C TYR A 117 4.46 -14.22 6.66
N THR A 118 5.03 -14.62 7.78
CA THR A 118 5.21 -16.02 8.18
C THR A 118 4.55 -16.36 9.52
N GLY A 119 3.83 -15.41 10.11
CA GLY A 119 3.12 -15.61 11.37
C GLY A 119 1.82 -16.42 11.23
N ASN A 120 1.18 -16.68 12.37
CA ASN A 120 -0.03 -17.52 12.46
C ASN A 120 -1.34 -16.70 12.50
N TRP A 121 -1.30 -15.40 12.31
CA TRP A 121 -2.43 -14.44 12.33
C TRP A 121 -3.13 -14.27 13.70
N THR A 122 -2.69 -14.95 14.74
CA THR A 122 -3.29 -14.87 16.07
C THR A 122 -2.39 -14.20 17.10
N ASP A 123 -1.26 -14.77 17.41
CA ASP A 123 -0.37 -14.34 18.48
C ASP A 123 1.12 -14.30 18.09
N GLU A 124 1.48 -15.00 17.03
CA GLU A 124 2.85 -15.01 16.51
C GLU A 124 2.91 -14.25 15.19
N HIS A 125 3.53 -13.08 15.23
CA HIS A 125 3.65 -12.19 14.07
C HIS A 125 5.10 -12.10 13.65
N THR A 126 5.42 -12.74 12.55
CA THR A 126 6.77 -12.78 11.97
C THR A 126 6.70 -12.48 10.48
N PHE A 127 7.78 -11.95 9.94
CA PHE A 127 8.00 -11.89 8.49
C PHE A 127 9.45 -12.22 8.16
N SER A 128 9.67 -12.75 6.98
CA SER A 128 11.00 -13.08 6.49
C SER A 128 11.36 -12.30 5.22
N SER A 129 12.58 -11.81 5.14
CA SER A 129 13.09 -11.18 3.94
C SER A 129 13.29 -12.20 2.82
N ARG A 130 12.69 -11.97 1.66
CA ARG A 130 12.90 -12.78 0.46
C ARG A 130 14.32 -12.64 -0.12
N LEU A 131 15.02 -11.58 0.23
CA LEU A 131 16.37 -11.32 -0.24
C LEU A 131 17.43 -12.03 0.59
N THR A 132 17.25 -12.11 1.90
CA THR A 132 18.27 -12.59 2.84
C THR A 132 17.84 -13.81 3.65
N GLY A 133 16.56 -14.13 3.68
CA GLY A 133 15.97 -15.12 4.59
C GLY A 133 15.93 -14.69 6.06
N ALA A 134 16.36 -13.47 6.37
CA ALA A 134 16.35 -12.97 7.75
C ALA A 134 14.91 -12.82 8.26
N GLU A 135 14.67 -13.37 9.43
CA GLU A 135 13.36 -13.34 10.09
C GLU A 135 13.29 -12.20 11.12
N THR A 136 12.13 -11.56 11.16
CA THR A 136 11.82 -10.48 12.10
C THR A 136 10.52 -10.80 12.82
N THR A 137 10.54 -10.75 14.15
CA THR A 137 9.36 -10.86 15.00
C THR A 137 8.76 -9.48 15.23
N VAL A 138 7.44 -9.37 15.11
CA VAL A 138 6.71 -8.10 15.35
C VAL A 138 5.84 -8.24 16.59
N ARG A 139 6.07 -7.40 17.57
CA ARG A 139 5.17 -7.26 18.73
C ARG A 139 4.10 -6.22 18.40
N VAL A 140 2.89 -6.69 18.20
CA VAL A 140 1.75 -5.85 17.82
C VAL A 140 0.96 -5.46 19.07
N ARG A 141 0.89 -4.16 19.37
CA ARG A 141 0.21 -3.64 20.56
C ARG A 141 -1.31 -3.54 20.37
N ARG A 142 -1.79 -3.34 19.15
CA ARG A 142 -3.22 -3.14 18.87
C ARG A 142 -3.79 -4.17 17.93
N LYS A 143 -3.54 -4.08 16.63
CA LYS A 143 -4.14 -4.97 15.62
C LYS A 143 -3.17 -5.36 14.50
N ILE A 144 -3.37 -6.59 14.03
CA ILE A 144 -2.89 -7.01 12.71
C ILE A 144 -4.02 -6.80 11.70
N VAL A 145 -3.68 -6.37 10.49
CA VAL A 145 -4.61 -6.07 9.41
C VAL A 145 -4.18 -6.86 8.17
N ASP A 146 -4.99 -7.83 7.79
CA ASP A 146 -4.79 -8.63 6.58
C ASP A 146 -5.45 -7.93 5.40
N THR A 147 -4.65 -7.57 4.39
CA THR A 147 -5.12 -6.95 3.15
C THR A 147 -4.67 -7.73 1.90
N THR A 148 -4.30 -8.99 2.10
CA THR A 148 -3.84 -9.87 1.02
C THR A 148 -4.98 -10.51 0.21
#